data_9404bd9fa622b54d4022b6f8c86b4934
#
_entry.id   9404bd9fa622b54d4022b6f8c86b4934
#
_cell.length_a   1.000
_cell.length_b   1.000
_cell.length_c   1.000
_cell.angle_alpha   90.00
_cell.angle_beta   90.00
_cell.angle_gamma   90.00
#
_symmetry.space_group_name_H-M   'P 1'
#
loop_
_entity.id
_entity.type
_entity.pdbx_description
1 polymer ?
#
loop_
_entity_poly.entity_id
_entity_poly.type
_entity_poly.pdbx_seq_one_letter_code
_entity_poly.pdbx_strand_id
1 'polypeptide(L)'
;MKGIILAGGKGTRLHPLTLTISKQLLPVYNKPMIYYSLSMLMLAGIREILLISTPEDLPAFRKLLRDGSQWGLKFSYAEQAEPRGLAEAFIIGAEFIGQEPTCLILGDNIFFGHGLPEKLRNAANLTEGALVFAYPVKDPERYGVIEFDETGKALNIEEKPRQPGSNFAVPGIYFYDRTVVARAKNLEPSGRGELEITDLNRLYLAAGQLQVEQMGRGVAWLDAGTHESLMQASSFVQAVEDRQGMMISCPEEIAFRMGFINAVELEKLTTTLGTSNYGKYLRTLLA
;
A
#
# COMPACT_ATOMS: atom_id res chain seq x y z
N MET A 1 -13.00 1.20 9.20
CA MET A 1 -11.79 0.41 8.78
C MET A 1 -10.54 1.20 9.13
N LYS A 2 -9.50 0.54 9.60
CA LYS A 2 -8.17 1.12 9.89
C LYS A 2 -7.17 0.73 8.81
N GLY A 3 -6.11 1.52 8.64
CA GLY A 3 -5.06 1.25 7.67
C GLY A 3 -3.74 0.87 8.33
N ILE A 4 -2.99 -0.04 7.72
CA ILE A 4 -1.59 -0.31 8.08
C ILE A 4 -0.74 -0.10 6.84
N ILE A 5 0.31 0.70 6.95
CA ILE A 5 1.37 0.78 5.95
C ILE A 5 2.58 0.02 6.50
N LEU A 6 2.95 -1.07 5.83
CA LEU A 6 4.16 -1.79 6.18
C LEU A 6 5.33 -1.27 5.34
N ALA A 7 6.21 -0.54 6.00
CA ALA A 7 7.38 0.12 5.42
C ALA A 7 8.68 -0.42 6.03
N GLY A 8 8.73 -1.74 6.22
CA GLY A 8 9.88 -2.46 6.75
C GLY A 8 10.78 -3.04 5.67
N GLY A 9 11.81 -3.76 6.12
CA GLY A 9 12.76 -4.47 5.28
C GLY A 9 13.99 -3.64 4.90
N LYS A 10 15.13 -4.33 4.75
CA LYS A 10 16.47 -3.70 4.54
C LYS A 10 16.68 -3.12 3.13
N GLY A 11 15.79 -3.37 2.18
CA GLY A 11 15.90 -2.85 0.82
C GLY A 11 17.18 -3.25 0.08
N THR A 12 17.78 -4.40 0.39
CA THR A 12 19.11 -4.82 -0.09
C THR A 12 19.25 -4.87 -1.60
N ARG A 13 18.16 -5.12 -2.33
CA ARG A 13 18.14 -5.09 -3.80
C ARG A 13 18.37 -3.70 -4.41
N LEU A 14 18.26 -2.65 -3.59
CA LEU A 14 18.49 -1.25 -3.97
C LEU A 14 19.80 -0.69 -3.40
N HIS A 15 20.67 -1.53 -2.81
CA HIS A 15 22.00 -1.05 -2.42
C HIS A 15 22.77 -0.50 -3.62
N PRO A 16 23.53 0.61 -3.43
CA PRO A 16 23.83 1.30 -2.16
C PRO A 16 22.79 2.36 -1.73
N LEU A 17 21.72 2.64 -2.50
CA LEU A 17 20.76 3.71 -2.21
C LEU A 17 20.12 3.55 -0.81
N THR A 18 19.89 2.32 -0.38
CA THR A 18 19.22 1.98 0.87
C THR A 18 20.15 1.65 2.02
N LEU A 19 21.44 2.03 1.94
CA LEU A 19 22.37 1.86 3.08
C LEU A 19 22.08 2.83 4.24
N THR A 20 21.50 3.99 3.94
CA THR A 20 21.30 5.07 4.92
C THR A 20 19.87 5.61 4.95
N ILE A 21 18.99 5.09 4.11
CA ILE A 21 17.61 5.55 4.02
C ILE A 21 16.68 4.38 3.67
N SER A 22 15.53 4.35 4.31
CA SER A 22 14.48 3.39 3.96
C SER A 22 14.10 3.49 2.49
N LYS A 23 13.87 2.34 1.84
CA LYS A 23 13.42 2.27 0.45
C LYS A 23 12.18 3.15 0.20
N GLN A 24 11.24 3.12 1.11
CA GLN A 24 9.97 3.83 0.99
C GLN A 24 10.10 5.37 1.12
N LEU A 25 11.28 5.85 1.52
CA LEU A 25 11.62 7.28 1.52
C LEU A 25 12.38 7.73 0.28
N LEU A 26 12.82 6.79 -0.59
CA LEU A 26 13.41 7.14 -1.87
C LEU A 26 12.38 7.88 -2.74
N PRO A 27 12.85 8.85 -3.55
CA PRO A 27 11.97 9.56 -4.46
C PRO A 27 11.51 8.65 -5.61
N VAL A 28 10.21 8.70 -5.90
CA VAL A 28 9.66 8.24 -7.17
C VAL A 28 9.17 9.49 -7.89
N TYR A 29 9.93 9.92 -8.87
CA TYR A 29 9.81 11.19 -9.58
C TYR A 29 9.89 12.41 -8.62
N ASN A 30 8.79 12.97 -8.17
CA ASN A 30 8.71 14.26 -7.47
C ASN A 30 8.30 14.17 -5.99
N LYS A 31 8.12 12.95 -5.45
CA LYS A 31 7.69 12.75 -4.05
C LYS A 31 8.22 11.42 -3.48
N PRO A 32 8.27 11.26 -2.14
CA PRO A 32 8.68 10.01 -1.53
C PRO A 32 7.74 8.85 -1.90
N MET A 33 8.31 7.66 -2.09
CA MET A 33 7.58 6.44 -2.46
C MET A 33 6.39 6.15 -1.54
N ILE A 34 6.54 6.38 -0.24
CA ILE A 34 5.47 6.14 0.75
C ILE A 34 4.18 6.93 0.46
N TYR A 35 4.26 8.07 -0.23
CA TYR A 35 3.09 8.89 -0.57
C TYR A 35 2.13 8.15 -1.50
N TYR A 36 2.65 7.26 -2.36
CA TYR A 36 1.82 6.46 -3.27
C TYR A 36 0.96 5.46 -2.48
N SER A 37 1.56 4.72 -1.56
CA SER A 37 0.83 3.78 -0.70
C SER A 37 -0.13 4.50 0.26
N LEU A 38 0.31 5.61 0.86
CA LEU A 38 -0.55 6.46 1.69
C LEU A 38 -1.79 6.93 0.92
N SER A 39 -1.61 7.38 -0.31
CA SER A 39 -2.69 7.84 -1.18
C SER A 39 -3.75 6.79 -1.44
N MET A 40 -3.38 5.51 -1.53
CA MET A 40 -4.35 4.42 -1.69
C MET A 40 -5.27 4.28 -0.47
N LEU A 41 -4.71 4.36 0.75
CA LEU A 41 -5.52 4.36 1.97
C LEU A 41 -6.44 5.58 2.05
N MET A 42 -5.93 6.75 1.69
CA MET A 42 -6.74 7.98 1.66
C MET A 42 -7.88 7.89 0.66
N LEU A 43 -7.64 7.39 -0.56
CA LEU A 43 -8.66 7.19 -1.60
C LEU A 43 -9.70 6.14 -1.20
N ALA A 44 -9.32 5.17 -0.36
CA ALA A 44 -10.24 4.21 0.28
C ALA A 44 -11.09 4.85 1.40
N GLY A 45 -10.84 6.11 1.77
CA GLY A 45 -11.52 6.79 2.88
C GLY A 45 -10.93 6.49 4.26
N ILE A 46 -9.79 5.82 4.34
CA ILE A 46 -9.16 5.41 5.60
C ILE A 46 -8.34 6.56 6.16
N ARG A 47 -8.63 6.97 7.41
CA ARG A 47 -8.01 8.13 8.05
C ARG A 47 -7.16 7.78 9.29
N GLU A 48 -7.42 6.66 9.96
CA GLU A 48 -6.58 6.16 11.05
C GLU A 48 -5.58 5.15 10.48
N ILE A 49 -4.29 5.45 10.57
CA ILE A 49 -3.24 4.71 9.88
C ILE A 49 -2.11 4.39 10.86
N LEU A 50 -1.73 3.12 10.93
CA LEU A 50 -0.52 2.66 11.60
C LEU A 50 0.60 2.48 10.57
N LEU A 51 1.71 3.16 10.76
CA LEU A 51 2.93 2.90 10.00
C LEU A 51 3.84 1.98 10.81
N ILE A 52 4.21 0.86 10.22
CA ILE A 52 5.14 -0.11 10.78
C ILE A 52 6.44 -0.07 9.98
N SER A 53 7.56 0.14 10.66
CA SER A 53 8.89 0.19 10.04
C SER A 53 9.95 -0.37 10.97
N THR A 54 11.21 -0.41 10.52
CA THR A 54 12.34 -0.77 11.39
C THR A 54 12.59 0.30 12.44
N PRO A 55 13.18 -0.01 13.59
CA PRO A 55 13.55 0.98 14.61
C PRO A 55 14.43 2.10 14.04
N GLU A 56 15.34 1.77 13.11
CA GLU A 56 16.28 2.71 12.51
C GLU A 56 15.59 3.72 11.59
N ASP A 57 14.60 3.27 10.81
CA ASP A 57 13.92 4.10 9.81
C ASP A 57 12.73 4.88 10.36
N LEU A 58 12.11 4.37 11.43
CA LEU A 58 10.88 4.94 11.99
C LEU A 58 10.96 6.43 12.33
N PRO A 59 12.09 6.96 12.87
CA PRO A 59 12.25 8.40 13.13
C PRO A 59 12.12 9.27 11.87
N ALA A 60 12.60 8.79 10.70
CA ALA A 60 12.51 9.52 9.45
C ALA A 60 11.05 9.58 8.94
N PHE A 61 10.29 8.49 9.07
CA PHE A 61 8.86 8.49 8.77
C PHE A 61 8.07 9.40 9.70
N ARG A 62 8.36 9.40 11.01
CA ARG A 62 7.72 10.34 11.96
C ARG A 62 7.99 11.79 11.59
N LYS A 63 9.22 12.11 11.14
CA LYS A 63 9.57 13.46 10.69
C LYS A 63 8.81 13.87 9.43
N LEU A 64 8.63 12.95 8.47
CA LEU A 64 7.95 13.21 7.21
C LEU A 64 6.43 13.32 7.38
N LEU A 65 5.81 12.33 8.04
CA LEU A 65 4.35 12.16 8.09
C LEU A 65 3.72 12.82 9.32
N ARG A 66 4.53 13.14 10.36
CA ARG A 66 4.09 13.75 11.62
C ARG A 66 2.97 12.93 12.29
N ASP A 67 1.95 13.60 12.80
CA ASP A 67 0.74 12.98 13.37
C ASP A 67 -0.40 12.80 12.35
N GLY A 68 -0.20 13.30 11.11
CA GLY A 68 -1.17 13.22 10.02
C GLY A 68 -2.21 14.34 10.01
N SER A 69 -2.28 15.17 11.04
CA SER A 69 -3.30 16.23 11.17
C SER A 69 -3.26 17.22 10.01
N GLN A 70 -2.10 17.46 9.40
CA GLN A 70 -1.93 18.30 8.22
C GLN A 70 -2.75 17.85 7.01
N TRP A 71 -3.13 16.56 6.95
CA TRP A 71 -3.96 15.97 5.90
C TRP A 71 -5.31 15.48 6.43
N GLY A 72 -5.69 15.86 7.66
CA GLY A 72 -6.89 15.36 8.32
C GLY A 72 -6.86 13.86 8.64
N LEU A 73 -5.66 13.29 8.76
CA LEU A 73 -5.39 11.90 9.13
C LEU A 73 -4.93 11.81 10.58
N LYS A 74 -4.81 10.56 11.08
CA LYS A 74 -4.24 10.25 12.39
C LYS A 74 -3.25 9.09 12.23
N PHE A 75 -1.96 9.39 12.37
CA PHE A 75 -0.91 8.38 12.37
C PHE A 75 -0.62 7.83 13.75
N SER A 76 -0.45 6.51 13.80
CA SER A 76 0.25 5.77 14.84
C SER A 76 1.50 5.13 14.24
N TYR A 77 2.45 4.74 15.08
CA TYR A 77 3.73 4.22 14.63
C TYR A 77 4.14 3.04 15.49
N ALA A 78 4.60 1.96 14.87
CA ALA A 78 5.11 0.79 15.55
C ALA A 78 6.38 0.26 14.87
N GLU A 79 7.15 -0.50 15.61
CA GLU A 79 8.42 -1.07 15.17
C GLU A 79 8.25 -2.54 14.79
N GLN A 80 8.86 -2.92 13.65
CA GLN A 80 9.14 -4.30 13.28
C GLN A 80 10.67 -4.45 13.27
N ALA A 81 11.23 -4.96 14.36
CA ALA A 81 12.69 -5.06 14.53
C ALA A 81 13.33 -6.07 13.57
N GLU A 82 12.60 -7.14 13.22
CA GLU A 82 13.06 -8.20 12.32
C GLU A 82 12.01 -8.44 11.22
N PRO A 83 12.43 -8.78 9.99
CA PRO A 83 11.51 -9.05 8.88
C PRO A 83 10.89 -10.45 9.00
N ARG A 84 9.95 -10.65 9.93
CA ARG A 84 9.27 -11.93 10.19
C ARG A 84 8.05 -12.18 9.32
N GLY A 85 7.92 -11.48 8.22
CA GLY A 85 6.84 -11.65 7.25
C GLY A 85 5.78 -10.56 7.32
N LEU A 86 4.93 -10.51 6.28
CA LEU A 86 3.94 -9.45 6.13
C LEU A 86 2.77 -9.58 7.11
N ALA A 87 2.38 -10.82 7.43
CA ALA A 87 1.26 -11.07 8.35
C ALA A 87 1.58 -10.71 9.80
N GLU A 88 2.88 -10.58 10.18
CA GLU A 88 3.28 -10.08 11.50
C GLU A 88 2.74 -8.66 11.77
N ALA A 89 2.51 -7.86 10.71
CA ALA A 89 1.96 -6.52 10.85
C ALA A 89 0.63 -6.48 11.63
N PHE A 90 -0.21 -7.53 11.52
CA PHE A 90 -1.46 -7.62 12.28
C PHE A 90 -1.24 -7.96 13.75
N ILE A 91 -0.18 -8.67 14.08
CA ILE A 91 0.21 -9.00 15.46
C ILE A 91 0.77 -7.77 16.15
N ILE A 92 1.69 -7.05 15.47
CA ILE A 92 2.27 -5.78 15.94
C ILE A 92 1.18 -4.73 16.10
N GLY A 93 0.27 -4.63 15.12
CA GLY A 93 -0.82 -3.67 15.11
C GLY A 93 -2.06 -4.07 15.92
N ALA A 94 -2.03 -5.17 16.69
CA ALA A 94 -3.23 -5.74 17.33
C ALA A 94 -3.99 -4.73 18.20
N GLU A 95 -3.29 -3.96 19.02
CA GLU A 95 -3.90 -2.93 19.89
C GLU A 95 -4.50 -1.79 19.04
N PHE A 96 -3.79 -1.32 18.03
CA PHE A 96 -4.28 -0.31 17.10
C PHE A 96 -5.53 -0.78 16.34
N ILE A 97 -5.52 -2.00 15.81
CA ILE A 97 -6.65 -2.59 15.06
C ILE A 97 -7.88 -2.71 15.96
N GLY A 98 -7.72 -3.26 17.16
CA GLY A 98 -8.84 -3.55 18.06
C GLY A 98 -9.82 -4.54 17.44
N GLN A 99 -11.05 -4.10 17.21
CA GLN A 99 -12.13 -4.90 16.62
C GLN A 99 -12.56 -4.36 15.23
N GLU A 100 -11.72 -3.54 14.59
CA GLU A 100 -12.04 -2.93 13.31
C GLU A 100 -11.53 -3.77 12.13
N PRO A 101 -12.25 -3.77 11.00
CA PRO A 101 -11.68 -4.23 9.73
C PRO A 101 -10.42 -3.42 9.38
N THR A 102 -9.48 -4.05 8.68
CA THR A 102 -8.17 -3.48 8.46
C THR A 102 -7.71 -3.64 7.02
N CYS A 103 -7.19 -2.56 6.42
CA CYS A 103 -6.46 -2.59 5.17
C CYS A 103 -4.96 -2.59 5.47
N LEU A 104 -4.22 -3.56 4.93
CA LEU A 104 -2.75 -3.57 4.90
C LEU A 104 -2.28 -3.19 3.51
N ILE A 105 -1.37 -2.22 3.41
CA ILE A 105 -0.67 -1.90 2.15
C ILE A 105 0.84 -1.92 2.36
N LEU A 106 1.56 -2.43 1.36
CA LEU A 106 3.01 -2.39 1.33
C LEU A 106 3.48 -1.00 0.89
N GLY A 107 4.45 -0.44 1.62
CA GLY A 107 4.91 0.94 1.43
C GLY A 107 5.68 1.21 0.12
N ASP A 108 5.93 0.17 -0.68
CA ASP A 108 6.65 0.22 -1.96
C ASP A 108 5.77 -0.09 -3.18
N ASN A 109 4.47 -0.21 -2.98
CA ASN A 109 3.53 -0.47 -4.07
C ASN A 109 2.92 0.83 -4.59
N ILE A 110 2.97 1.00 -5.90
CA ILE A 110 2.44 2.16 -6.62
C ILE A 110 1.29 1.69 -7.48
N PHE A 111 0.13 2.31 -7.31
CA PHE A 111 -1.06 2.03 -8.12
C PHE A 111 -1.55 3.30 -8.79
N PHE A 112 -1.97 3.17 -10.04
CA PHE A 112 -2.64 4.25 -10.77
C PHE A 112 -3.58 3.68 -11.82
N GLY A 113 -4.77 4.25 -11.95
CA GLY A 113 -5.69 3.85 -13.01
C GLY A 113 -7.11 4.35 -12.81
N HIS A 114 -7.85 4.31 -13.92
CA HIS A 114 -9.26 4.69 -13.93
C HIS A 114 -10.09 3.71 -13.10
N GLY A 115 -11.03 4.21 -12.31
CA GLY A 115 -11.91 3.41 -11.45
C GLY A 115 -11.25 2.85 -10.19
N LEU A 116 -9.92 3.00 -10.02
CA LEU A 116 -9.22 2.52 -8.83
C LEU A 116 -9.77 3.10 -7.51
N PRO A 117 -10.06 4.42 -7.39
CA PRO A 117 -10.64 4.97 -6.17
C PRO A 117 -11.99 4.36 -5.78
N GLU A 118 -12.82 4.01 -6.77
CA GLU A 118 -14.10 3.34 -6.51
C GLU A 118 -13.89 1.91 -6.00
N LYS A 119 -13.01 1.14 -6.63
CA LYS A 119 -12.64 -0.21 -6.19
C LYS A 119 -12.11 -0.22 -4.76
N LEU A 120 -11.24 0.76 -4.41
CA LEU A 120 -10.70 0.89 -3.06
C LEU A 120 -11.79 1.22 -2.03
N ARG A 121 -12.72 2.14 -2.35
CA ARG A 121 -13.85 2.44 -1.46
C ARG A 121 -14.78 1.25 -1.27
N ASN A 122 -15.05 0.49 -2.34
CA ASN A 122 -15.87 -0.72 -2.26
C ASN A 122 -15.17 -1.77 -1.37
N ALA A 123 -13.87 -1.98 -1.55
CA ALA A 123 -13.10 -2.89 -0.71
C ALA A 123 -13.05 -2.44 0.77
N ALA A 124 -13.02 -1.12 1.03
CA ALA A 124 -13.05 -0.58 2.40
C ALA A 124 -14.40 -0.76 3.11
N ASN A 125 -15.47 -1.10 2.40
CA ASN A 125 -16.78 -1.47 2.97
C ASN A 125 -16.86 -2.93 3.43
N LEU A 126 -15.76 -3.70 3.32
CA LEU A 126 -15.70 -5.09 3.76
C LEU A 126 -16.02 -5.19 5.27
N THR A 127 -17.00 -6.03 5.61
CA THR A 127 -17.39 -6.31 7.00
C THR A 127 -17.00 -7.70 7.46
N GLU A 128 -16.95 -8.66 6.55
CA GLU A 128 -16.65 -10.07 6.83
C GLU A 128 -15.74 -10.65 5.72
N GLY A 129 -14.82 -11.53 6.13
CA GLY A 129 -13.90 -12.20 5.24
C GLY A 129 -12.68 -11.35 4.87
N ALA A 130 -12.13 -11.61 3.70
CA ALA A 130 -11.01 -10.87 3.13
C ALA A 130 -11.27 -10.53 1.67
N LEU A 131 -10.67 -9.43 1.20
CA LEU A 131 -10.63 -9.07 -0.21
C LEU A 131 -9.19 -8.76 -0.62
N VAL A 132 -8.77 -9.38 -1.70
CA VAL A 132 -7.48 -9.13 -2.36
C VAL A 132 -7.71 -8.79 -3.82
N PHE A 133 -6.74 -8.13 -4.43
CA PHE A 133 -6.76 -7.88 -5.87
C PHE A 133 -5.93 -8.92 -6.61
N ALA A 134 -6.27 -9.17 -7.86
CA ALA A 134 -5.49 -9.98 -8.79
C ALA A 134 -5.09 -9.13 -10.00
N TYR A 135 -3.81 -9.14 -10.33
CA TYR A 135 -3.23 -8.33 -11.41
C TYR A 135 -2.43 -9.21 -12.36
N PRO A 136 -2.68 -9.16 -13.70
CA PRO A 136 -1.94 -9.97 -14.65
C PRO A 136 -0.51 -9.44 -14.84
N VAL A 137 0.48 -10.32 -14.66
CA VAL A 137 1.91 -10.02 -14.79
C VAL A 137 2.59 -10.97 -15.76
N LYS A 138 3.83 -10.62 -16.18
CA LYS A 138 4.65 -11.48 -17.06
C LYS A 138 5.49 -12.48 -16.28
N ASP A 139 5.82 -12.15 -15.04
CA ASP A 139 6.75 -12.86 -14.15
C ASP A 139 6.05 -13.24 -12.81
N PRO A 140 4.97 -14.06 -12.86
CA PRO A 140 4.15 -14.36 -11.68
C PRO A 140 4.91 -15.08 -10.57
N GLU A 141 5.98 -15.82 -10.88
CA GLU A 141 6.82 -16.54 -9.91
C GLU A 141 7.48 -15.63 -8.85
N ARG A 142 7.42 -14.33 -9.04
CA ARG A 142 7.94 -13.34 -8.06
C ARG A 142 6.97 -13.00 -6.94
N TYR A 143 5.70 -13.37 -7.07
CA TYR A 143 4.59 -12.89 -6.25
C TYR A 143 3.76 -14.04 -5.68
N GLY A 144 2.83 -13.74 -4.80
CA GLY A 144 1.71 -14.62 -4.53
C GLY A 144 0.84 -14.72 -5.79
N VAL A 145 0.50 -15.92 -6.21
CA VAL A 145 -0.24 -16.18 -7.45
C VAL A 145 -1.59 -16.78 -7.13
N ILE A 146 -2.66 -16.27 -7.76
CA ILE A 146 -4.03 -16.79 -7.64
C ILE A 146 -4.40 -17.56 -8.90
N GLU A 147 -4.96 -18.74 -8.71
CA GLU A 147 -5.60 -19.53 -9.76
C GLU A 147 -7.11 -19.43 -9.67
N PHE A 148 -7.77 -19.40 -10.81
CA PHE A 148 -9.22 -19.29 -10.94
C PHE A 148 -9.79 -20.53 -11.65
N ASP A 149 -11.04 -20.87 -11.30
CA ASP A 149 -11.83 -21.79 -12.11
C ASP A 149 -12.44 -21.09 -13.33
N GLU A 150 -13.16 -21.86 -14.16
CA GLU A 150 -13.82 -21.38 -15.37
C GLU A 150 -14.89 -20.31 -15.07
N THR A 151 -15.39 -20.24 -13.84
CA THR A 151 -16.37 -19.24 -13.40
C THR A 151 -15.73 -17.96 -12.87
N GLY A 152 -14.39 -17.93 -12.74
CA GLY A 152 -13.64 -16.80 -12.16
C GLY A 152 -13.56 -16.83 -10.65
N LYS A 153 -13.91 -17.95 -10.00
CA LYS A 153 -13.75 -18.11 -8.56
C LYS A 153 -12.31 -18.55 -8.24
N ALA A 154 -11.70 -17.97 -7.21
CA ALA A 154 -10.38 -18.37 -6.74
C ALA A 154 -10.38 -19.82 -6.23
N LEU A 155 -9.47 -20.63 -6.78
CA LEU A 155 -9.25 -22.03 -6.39
C LEU A 155 -8.07 -22.20 -5.47
N ASN A 156 -6.99 -21.49 -5.75
CA ASN A 156 -5.73 -21.65 -5.06
C ASN A 156 -4.99 -20.30 -5.00
N ILE A 157 -4.13 -20.16 -4.00
CA ILE A 157 -3.18 -19.06 -3.89
C ILE A 157 -1.86 -19.60 -3.40
N GLU A 158 -0.76 -19.33 -4.09
CA GLU A 158 0.58 -19.85 -3.79
C GLU A 158 1.62 -18.74 -3.76
N GLU A 159 2.49 -18.77 -2.74
CA GLU A 159 3.58 -17.79 -2.59
C GLU A 159 4.77 -18.18 -3.45
N LYS A 160 5.11 -17.33 -4.42
CA LYS A 160 6.29 -17.48 -5.30
C LYS A 160 6.45 -18.90 -5.87
N PRO A 161 5.43 -19.43 -6.57
CA PRO A 161 5.47 -20.76 -7.10
C PRO A 161 6.60 -20.92 -8.14
N ARG A 162 7.29 -22.07 -8.13
CA ARG A 162 8.30 -22.36 -9.17
C ARG A 162 7.67 -22.57 -10.55
N GLN A 163 6.45 -23.05 -10.58
CA GLN A 163 5.66 -23.28 -11.80
C GLN A 163 4.27 -22.67 -11.55
N PRO A 164 4.09 -21.38 -11.87
CA PRO A 164 2.82 -20.71 -11.65
C PRO A 164 1.69 -21.34 -12.47
N GLY A 165 0.54 -21.63 -11.84
CA GLY A 165 -0.66 -22.12 -12.52
C GLY A 165 -1.45 -21.03 -13.23
N SER A 166 -1.14 -19.74 -12.96
CA SER A 166 -1.74 -18.59 -13.62
C SER A 166 -0.73 -17.43 -13.71
N ASN A 167 -1.13 -16.36 -14.43
CA ASN A 167 -0.38 -15.11 -14.49
C ASN A 167 -0.95 -14.02 -13.57
N PHE A 168 -1.86 -14.34 -12.67
CA PHE A 168 -2.48 -13.38 -11.77
C PHE A 168 -1.72 -13.29 -10.45
N ALA A 169 -0.94 -12.23 -10.29
CA ALA A 169 -0.26 -11.88 -9.04
C ALA A 169 -1.20 -11.16 -8.07
N VAL A 170 -0.94 -11.30 -6.77
CA VAL A 170 -1.60 -10.54 -5.71
C VAL A 170 -0.77 -9.30 -5.38
N PRO A 171 -1.25 -8.09 -5.73
CA PRO A 171 -0.59 -6.85 -5.34
C PRO A 171 -0.59 -6.64 -3.83
N GLY A 172 0.34 -5.83 -3.35
CA GLY A 172 0.55 -5.58 -1.93
C GLY A 172 -0.49 -4.65 -1.29
N ILE A 173 -1.77 -4.88 -1.53
CA ILE A 173 -2.88 -4.24 -0.83
C ILE A 173 -3.96 -5.28 -0.50
N TYR A 174 -4.35 -5.35 0.77
CA TYR A 174 -5.17 -6.43 1.32
C TYR A 174 -6.21 -5.85 2.28
N PHE A 175 -7.44 -6.34 2.22
CA PHE A 175 -8.54 -5.94 3.10
C PHE A 175 -9.03 -7.14 3.90
N TYR A 176 -9.16 -6.98 5.21
CA TYR A 176 -9.53 -8.05 6.11
C TYR A 176 -10.57 -7.58 7.12
N ASP A 177 -11.41 -8.50 7.54
CA ASP A 177 -12.34 -8.31 8.63
C ASP A 177 -11.65 -8.27 10.01
N ARG A 178 -12.46 -8.06 11.06
CA ARG A 178 -11.98 -7.99 12.45
C ARG A 178 -11.28 -9.26 12.95
N THR A 179 -11.40 -10.39 12.27
CA THR A 179 -10.80 -11.66 12.70
C THR A 179 -9.33 -11.80 12.32
N VAL A 180 -8.80 -10.86 11.53
CA VAL A 180 -7.44 -10.91 10.96
C VAL A 180 -6.36 -11.10 12.02
N VAL A 181 -6.45 -10.41 13.17
CA VAL A 181 -5.46 -10.51 14.25
C VAL A 181 -5.44 -11.92 14.84
N ALA A 182 -6.60 -12.50 15.07
CA ALA A 182 -6.71 -13.86 15.63
C ALA A 182 -6.17 -14.91 14.62
N ARG A 183 -6.47 -14.74 13.32
CA ARG A 183 -5.96 -15.63 12.27
C ARG A 183 -4.44 -15.49 12.09
N ALA A 184 -3.90 -14.26 12.09
CA ALA A 184 -2.47 -14.02 11.97
C ALA A 184 -1.67 -14.63 13.14
N LYS A 185 -2.19 -14.59 14.37
CA LYS A 185 -1.58 -15.22 15.56
C LYS A 185 -1.48 -16.73 15.49
N ASN A 186 -2.34 -17.37 14.68
CA ASN A 186 -2.37 -18.83 14.50
C ASN A 186 -1.58 -19.30 13.27
N LEU A 187 -0.91 -18.39 12.55
CA LEU A 187 -0.03 -18.77 11.46
C LEU A 187 1.26 -19.36 12.00
N GLU A 188 1.75 -20.38 11.31
CA GLU A 188 3.09 -20.91 11.52
C GLU A 188 4.07 -20.27 10.51
N PRO A 189 5.33 -20.01 10.92
CA PRO A 189 6.33 -19.49 10.01
C PRO A 189 6.58 -20.47 8.86
N SER A 190 6.69 -19.96 7.65
CA SER A 190 7.05 -20.73 6.46
C SER A 190 8.47 -21.30 6.56
N GLY A 191 8.87 -22.11 5.58
CA GLY A 191 10.26 -22.59 5.45
C GLY A 191 11.31 -21.48 5.36
N ARG A 192 10.89 -20.22 5.16
CA ARG A 192 11.74 -19.01 5.19
C ARG A 192 11.79 -18.35 6.56
N GLY A 193 11.04 -18.86 7.53
CA GLY A 193 10.89 -18.27 8.86
C GLY A 193 9.96 -17.04 8.90
N GLU A 194 9.15 -16.83 7.87
CA GLU A 194 8.25 -15.69 7.72
C GLU A 194 6.78 -16.08 7.92
N LEU A 195 6.00 -15.22 8.57
CA LEU A 195 4.53 -15.29 8.59
C LEU A 195 4.01 -14.74 7.26
N GLU A 196 3.70 -15.64 6.34
CA GLU A 196 3.35 -15.28 4.97
C GLU A 196 1.94 -14.71 4.88
N ILE A 197 1.80 -13.62 4.15
CA ILE A 197 0.47 -13.06 3.85
C ILE A 197 -0.36 -14.01 2.99
N THR A 198 0.31 -14.79 2.14
CA THR A 198 -0.33 -15.80 1.30
C THR A 198 -0.95 -16.91 2.13
N ASP A 199 -0.32 -17.34 3.23
CA ASP A 199 -0.90 -18.34 4.12
C ASP A 199 -2.11 -17.79 4.89
N LEU A 200 -2.07 -16.50 5.28
CA LEU A 200 -3.25 -15.83 5.83
C LEU A 200 -4.40 -15.82 4.81
N ASN A 201 -4.13 -15.47 3.55
CA ASN A 201 -5.13 -15.50 2.49
C ASN A 201 -5.68 -16.91 2.23
N ARG A 202 -4.83 -17.96 2.34
CA ARG A 202 -5.27 -19.36 2.25
C ARG A 202 -6.26 -19.76 3.34
N LEU A 203 -6.09 -19.25 4.57
CA LEU A 203 -7.06 -19.49 5.64
C LEU A 203 -8.44 -18.90 5.31
N TYR A 204 -8.49 -17.71 4.71
CA TYR A 204 -9.74 -17.13 4.25
C TYR A 204 -10.32 -17.87 3.03
N LEU A 205 -9.48 -18.29 2.11
CA LEU A 205 -9.89 -19.08 0.93
C LEU A 205 -10.51 -20.42 1.35
N ALA A 206 -9.84 -21.14 2.23
CA ALA A 206 -10.31 -22.44 2.75
C ALA A 206 -11.64 -22.30 3.52
N ALA A 207 -11.87 -21.16 4.17
CA ALA A 207 -13.14 -20.85 4.84
C ALA A 207 -14.24 -20.38 3.88
N GLY A 208 -13.96 -20.24 2.57
CA GLY A 208 -14.89 -19.67 1.59
C GLY A 208 -15.14 -18.16 1.78
N GLN A 209 -14.24 -17.47 2.45
CA GLN A 209 -14.35 -16.06 2.85
C GLN A 209 -13.36 -15.12 2.14
N LEU A 210 -12.63 -15.60 1.12
CA LEU A 210 -11.75 -14.78 0.30
C LEU A 210 -12.48 -14.28 -0.94
N GLN A 211 -12.63 -12.99 -1.06
CA GLN A 211 -13.07 -12.31 -2.27
C GLN A 211 -11.83 -11.90 -3.08
N VAL A 212 -11.89 -12.05 -4.40
CA VAL A 212 -10.81 -11.63 -5.29
C VAL A 212 -11.39 -10.73 -6.37
N GLU A 213 -10.87 -9.51 -6.46
CA GLU A 213 -11.24 -8.55 -7.50
C GLU A 213 -10.12 -8.40 -8.53
N GLN A 214 -10.40 -8.72 -9.79
CA GLN A 214 -9.41 -8.56 -10.85
C GLN A 214 -9.25 -7.10 -11.23
N MET A 215 -8.00 -6.64 -11.28
CA MET A 215 -7.63 -5.35 -11.85
C MET A 215 -7.53 -5.48 -13.35
N GLY A 216 -8.39 -4.78 -14.08
CA GLY A 216 -8.45 -4.81 -15.52
C GLY A 216 -7.39 -3.93 -16.19
N ARG A 217 -7.44 -3.89 -17.52
CA ARG A 217 -6.63 -2.96 -18.32
C ARG A 217 -6.92 -1.51 -17.91
N GLY A 218 -5.88 -0.67 -17.93
CA GLY A 218 -5.98 0.72 -17.51
C GLY A 218 -5.64 0.97 -16.03
N VAL A 219 -5.36 -0.09 -15.25
CA VAL A 219 -4.71 0.01 -13.96
C VAL A 219 -3.23 -0.36 -14.13
N ALA A 220 -2.34 0.48 -13.65
CA ALA A 220 -0.93 0.19 -13.50
C ALA A 220 -0.65 -0.18 -12.04
N TRP A 221 0.07 -1.27 -11.83
CA TRP A 221 0.68 -1.65 -10.57
C TRP A 221 2.18 -1.81 -10.79
N LEU A 222 2.97 -1.11 -9.98
CA LEU A 222 4.43 -1.07 -10.07
C LEU A 222 5.01 -1.40 -8.70
N ASP A 223 5.93 -2.37 -8.66
CA ASP A 223 6.75 -2.65 -7.49
C ASP A 223 8.10 -1.96 -7.66
N ALA A 224 8.42 -0.97 -6.85
CA ALA A 224 9.69 -0.26 -6.92
C ALA A 224 10.81 -1.00 -6.13
N GLY A 225 10.96 -2.30 -6.39
CA GLY A 225 11.84 -3.20 -5.61
C GLY A 225 13.27 -3.34 -6.13
N THR A 226 13.56 -2.91 -7.37
CA THR A 226 14.88 -2.92 -8.01
C THR A 226 15.20 -1.56 -8.60
N HIS A 227 16.47 -1.32 -8.99
CA HIS A 227 16.86 -0.06 -9.63
C HIS A 227 16.07 0.19 -10.93
N GLU A 228 15.87 -0.85 -11.73
CA GLU A 228 15.13 -0.79 -12.99
C GLU A 228 13.64 -0.47 -12.73
N SER A 229 13.01 -1.16 -11.80
CA SER A 229 11.59 -0.93 -11.50
C SER A 229 11.36 0.44 -10.84
N LEU A 230 12.30 0.94 -10.03
CA LEU A 230 12.26 2.29 -9.47
C LEU A 230 12.35 3.36 -10.58
N MET A 231 13.25 3.17 -11.54
CA MET A 231 13.37 4.07 -12.71
C MET A 231 12.11 4.02 -13.58
N GLN A 232 11.59 2.82 -13.86
CA GLN A 232 10.36 2.65 -14.65
C GLN A 232 9.16 3.31 -13.96
N ALA A 233 9.03 3.15 -12.63
CA ALA A 233 7.97 3.81 -11.88
C ALA A 233 8.09 5.34 -11.96
N SER A 234 9.30 5.90 -11.80
CA SER A 234 9.55 7.35 -11.92
C SER A 234 9.21 7.87 -13.31
N SER A 235 9.62 7.15 -14.36
CA SER A 235 9.35 7.53 -15.76
C SER A 235 7.84 7.44 -16.09
N PHE A 236 7.15 6.43 -15.58
CA PHE A 236 5.70 6.28 -15.73
C PHE A 236 4.96 7.45 -15.08
N VAL A 237 5.29 7.76 -13.82
CA VAL A 237 4.66 8.87 -13.08
C VAL A 237 4.90 10.18 -13.81
N GLN A 238 6.16 10.47 -14.21
CA GLN A 238 6.50 11.66 -14.96
C GLN A 238 5.68 11.78 -16.25
N ALA A 239 5.63 10.73 -17.06
CA ALA A 239 4.95 10.77 -18.35
C ALA A 239 3.44 11.05 -18.22
N VAL A 240 2.79 10.50 -17.17
CA VAL A 240 1.37 10.73 -16.91
C VAL A 240 1.13 12.14 -16.36
N GLU A 241 1.91 12.57 -15.37
CA GLU A 241 1.78 13.91 -14.76
C GLU A 241 2.04 15.02 -15.77
N ASP A 242 3.08 14.90 -16.61
CA ASP A 242 3.41 15.87 -17.67
C ASP A 242 2.30 15.98 -18.73
N ARG A 243 1.61 14.88 -19.02
CA ARG A 243 0.53 14.86 -20.02
C ARG A 243 -0.79 15.37 -19.48
N GLN A 244 -1.14 15.02 -18.25
CA GLN A 244 -2.43 15.35 -17.68
C GLN A 244 -2.45 16.67 -16.90
N GLY A 245 -1.25 17.19 -16.54
CA GLY A 245 -1.15 18.38 -15.69
C GLY A 245 -1.67 18.15 -14.28
N MET A 246 -1.82 16.89 -13.85
CA MET A 246 -2.30 16.48 -12.53
C MET A 246 -1.30 15.53 -11.89
N MET A 247 -1.14 15.62 -10.56
CA MET A 247 -0.23 14.73 -9.84
C MET A 247 -0.88 13.37 -9.56
N ILE A 248 -0.08 12.33 -9.67
CA ILE A 248 -0.44 10.98 -9.18
C ILE A 248 -0.14 10.93 -7.68
N SER A 249 -1.10 10.44 -6.89
CA SER A 249 -0.87 10.15 -5.46
C SER A 249 -0.31 11.35 -4.69
N CYS A 250 -1.00 12.49 -4.78
CA CYS A 250 -0.70 13.71 -4.03
C CYS A 250 -1.56 13.74 -2.76
N PRO A 251 -1.00 13.47 -1.55
CA PRO A 251 -1.78 13.39 -0.33
C PRO A 251 -2.56 14.68 -0.02
N GLU A 252 -1.99 15.85 -0.30
CA GLU A 252 -2.60 17.16 -0.08
C GLU A 252 -3.84 17.34 -0.96
N GLU A 253 -3.73 17.02 -2.25
CA GLU A 253 -4.86 17.08 -3.19
C GLU A 253 -5.95 16.10 -2.79
N ILE A 254 -5.57 14.84 -2.46
CA ILE A 254 -6.52 13.81 -2.07
C ILE A 254 -7.25 14.23 -0.79
N ALA A 255 -6.53 14.73 0.22
CA ALA A 255 -7.11 15.23 1.45
C ALA A 255 -8.13 16.36 1.20
N PHE A 256 -7.80 17.29 0.31
CA PHE A 256 -8.69 18.38 -0.07
C PHE A 256 -9.93 17.89 -0.84
N ARG A 257 -9.74 17.06 -1.88
CA ARG A 257 -10.84 16.52 -2.69
C ARG A 257 -11.76 15.57 -1.93
N MET A 258 -11.21 14.84 -0.96
CA MET A 258 -11.98 13.94 -0.08
C MET A 258 -12.65 14.70 1.08
N GLY A 259 -12.43 16.02 1.21
CA GLY A 259 -12.99 16.82 2.29
C GLY A 259 -12.36 16.53 3.67
N PHE A 260 -11.16 15.95 3.71
CA PHE A 260 -10.43 15.73 4.96
C PHE A 260 -9.85 17.03 5.50
N ILE A 261 -9.49 17.95 4.60
CA ILE A 261 -9.05 19.31 4.87
C ILE A 261 -9.83 20.31 4.00
N ASN A 262 -9.91 21.55 4.45
CA ASN A 262 -10.54 22.65 3.71
C ASN A 262 -9.51 23.51 2.94
N ALA A 263 -9.99 24.50 2.18
CA ALA A 263 -9.14 25.36 1.36
C ALA A 263 -8.10 26.15 2.18
N VAL A 264 -8.44 26.61 3.38
CA VAL A 264 -7.52 27.35 4.26
C VAL A 264 -6.38 26.44 4.74
N GLU A 265 -6.70 25.19 5.04
CA GLU A 265 -5.70 24.20 5.45
C GLU A 265 -4.78 23.81 4.27
N LEU A 266 -5.36 23.66 3.07
CA LEU A 266 -4.57 23.44 1.85
C LEU A 266 -3.63 24.61 1.57
N GLU A 267 -4.08 25.86 1.70
CA GLU A 267 -3.26 27.05 1.50
C GLU A 267 -2.05 27.09 2.44
N LYS A 268 -2.22 26.72 3.71
CA LYS A 268 -1.09 26.58 4.65
C LYS A 268 -0.04 25.59 4.18
N LEU A 269 -0.47 24.43 3.63
CA LEU A 269 0.43 23.43 3.06
C LEU A 269 1.20 23.97 1.86
N THR A 270 0.54 24.73 0.97
CA THR A 270 1.22 25.35 -0.18
C THR A 270 2.32 26.32 0.25
N THR A 271 2.10 27.05 1.35
CA THR A 271 3.09 27.98 1.92
C THR A 271 4.34 27.23 2.40
N THR A 272 4.15 26.11 3.08
CA THR A 272 5.26 25.27 3.56
C THR A 272 6.11 24.69 2.42
N LEU A 273 5.50 24.37 1.28
CA LEU A 273 6.16 23.80 0.10
C LEU A 273 6.81 24.86 -0.80
N GLY A 274 6.55 26.14 -0.53
CA GLY A 274 7.23 27.29 -1.14
C GLY A 274 7.04 27.38 -2.66
N THR A 275 8.16 27.64 -3.37
CA THR A 275 8.18 27.83 -4.82
C THR A 275 8.44 26.55 -5.62
N SER A 276 8.48 25.40 -4.98
CA SER A 276 8.64 24.09 -5.65
C SER A 276 7.51 23.88 -6.68
N ASN A 277 7.77 23.06 -7.70
CA ASN A 277 6.74 22.69 -8.67
C ASN A 277 5.55 22.00 -8.00
N TYR A 278 5.80 21.22 -6.96
CA TYR A 278 4.78 20.60 -6.12
C TYR A 278 3.89 21.66 -5.45
N GLY A 279 4.48 22.65 -4.79
CA GLY A 279 3.73 23.75 -4.15
C GLY A 279 2.99 24.64 -5.15
N LYS A 280 3.54 24.85 -6.35
CA LYS A 280 2.85 25.57 -7.44
C LYS A 280 1.60 24.80 -7.89
N TYR A 281 1.73 23.49 -8.08
CA TYR A 281 0.58 22.64 -8.43
C TYR A 281 -0.55 22.73 -7.40
N LEU A 282 -0.23 22.62 -6.11
CA LEU A 282 -1.27 22.71 -5.08
C LEU A 282 -2.00 24.05 -5.08
N ARG A 283 -1.32 25.15 -5.43
CA ARG A 283 -2.00 26.48 -5.57
C ARG A 283 -3.04 26.48 -6.69
N THR A 284 -2.84 25.72 -7.77
CA THR A 284 -3.82 25.62 -8.85
C THR A 284 -5.13 24.97 -8.42
N LEU A 285 -5.11 24.19 -7.32
CA LEU A 285 -6.31 23.54 -6.79
C LEU A 285 -7.21 24.50 -6.02
N LEU A 286 -6.70 25.70 -5.65
CA LEU A 286 -7.42 26.75 -4.93
C LEU A 286 -8.01 27.79 -5.88
N ALA A 287 -7.63 27.80 -7.15
CA ALA A 287 -8.16 28.68 -8.20
C ALA A 287 -9.44 28.11 -8.80
#